data_9b09f3fe49b9153ede08725f7ce68997
#
_entry.id   9b09f3fe49b9153ede08725f7ce68997
#
_cell.length_a   1.000
_cell.length_b   1.000
_cell.length_c   1.000
_cell.angle_alpha   90.00
_cell.angle_beta   90.00
_cell.angle_gamma   90.00
#
_symmetry.space_group_name_H-M   'P 1'
#
loop_
_entity.id
_entity.type
_entity.pdbx_description
1 polymer ?
#
loop_
_entity_poly.entity_id
_entity_poly.type
_entity_poly.pdbx_seq_one_letter_code
_entity_poly.pdbx_strand_id
1 'polypeptide(L)'
;MTASTEMLQVLLQASYVKSSGDVKLGTLWDLCSTDDYITFKKANELKLDGSDVVLTIEGVGGVETTLETKLYNVLVYMKKRKKGQSKFTIVQCYGLEKIADAATPPDQASYRELCNKFKLRMEDIVRPDEIDLLISMRRNTFHPKPVRTMGNMTLYKGPFGQVFGGTEPGLVFEPYVLNGVMQARQQTFRASVKSVTSVSQDYDGKELLHLIGRRKCVQKVILR
;
A
#
# COMPACT_ATOMS: atom_id res chain seq x y z
N MET A 1 -21.50 4.87 -36.81
CA MET A 1 -21.64 4.31 -35.44
C MET A 1 -20.26 4.30 -34.80
N THR A 2 -19.95 5.29 -34.02
CA THR A 2 -18.70 5.30 -33.22
C THR A 2 -18.94 4.43 -31.98
N ALA A 3 -18.36 3.24 -31.96
CA ALA A 3 -18.31 2.43 -30.75
C ALA A 3 -17.54 3.22 -29.69
N SER A 4 -18.24 3.71 -28.68
CA SER A 4 -17.56 4.19 -27.49
C SER A 4 -16.87 3.00 -26.85
N THR A 5 -15.56 2.96 -26.90
CA THR A 5 -14.76 2.00 -26.14
C THR A 5 -14.96 2.38 -24.66
N GLU A 6 -15.92 1.76 -23.99
CA GLU A 6 -16.00 1.86 -22.54
C GLU A 6 -14.67 1.36 -21.96
N MET A 7 -13.88 2.27 -21.40
CA MET A 7 -12.64 1.90 -20.74
C MET A 7 -12.99 1.07 -19.50
N LEU A 8 -12.62 -0.19 -19.53
CA LEU A 8 -12.83 -1.11 -18.42
C LEU A 8 -12.00 -0.62 -17.21
N GLN A 9 -12.68 -0.20 -16.16
CA GLN A 9 -12.00 0.28 -14.95
C GLN A 9 -11.53 -0.91 -14.11
N VAL A 10 -10.30 -0.82 -13.59
CA VAL A 10 -9.68 -1.86 -12.79
C VAL A 10 -9.83 -1.54 -11.32
N LEU A 11 -10.39 -2.48 -10.57
CA LEU A 11 -10.42 -2.41 -9.12
C LEU A 11 -9.07 -2.86 -8.57
N LEU A 12 -8.28 -1.91 -8.08
CA LEU A 12 -6.98 -2.19 -7.47
C LEU A 12 -7.14 -2.92 -6.14
N GLN A 13 -6.16 -3.75 -5.80
CA GLN A 13 -6.12 -4.45 -4.51
C GLN A 13 -5.78 -3.46 -3.38
N ALA A 14 -6.81 -2.88 -2.77
CA ALA A 14 -6.65 -1.96 -1.65
C ALA A 14 -7.56 -2.34 -0.47
N SER A 15 -7.04 -2.25 0.75
CA SER A 15 -7.76 -2.57 1.99
C SER A 15 -7.24 -1.75 3.16
N TYR A 16 -8.01 -1.69 4.25
CA TYR A 16 -7.52 -1.10 5.48
C TYR A 16 -6.66 -2.07 6.29
N VAL A 17 -5.49 -1.58 6.73
CA VAL A 17 -4.62 -2.24 7.72
C VAL A 17 -4.63 -1.40 8.99
N LYS A 18 -4.70 -2.05 10.15
CA LYS A 18 -4.60 -1.35 11.44
C LYS A 18 -3.15 -1.08 11.82
N SER A 19 -2.90 0.09 12.37
CA SER A 19 -1.63 0.50 12.96
C SER A 19 -1.78 0.86 14.44
N SER A 20 -0.79 1.48 15.04
CA SER A 20 -0.79 1.95 16.44
C SER A 20 -2.01 2.82 16.75
N GLY A 21 -2.56 2.74 17.95
CA GLY A 21 -3.72 3.53 18.37
C GLY A 21 -5.01 3.25 17.57
N ASP A 22 -5.16 2.06 17.01
CA ASP A 22 -6.29 1.67 16.14
C ASP A 22 -6.43 2.52 14.86
N VAL A 23 -5.41 3.29 14.48
CA VAL A 23 -5.37 4.04 13.23
C VAL A 23 -5.47 3.08 12.05
N LYS A 24 -6.33 3.40 11.09
CA LYS A 24 -6.49 2.64 9.86
C LYS A 24 -5.65 3.28 8.76
N LEU A 25 -4.87 2.45 8.08
CA LEU A 25 -4.08 2.83 6.90
C LEU A 25 -4.74 2.28 5.66
N GLY A 26 -5.12 3.13 4.73
CA GLY A 26 -5.52 2.71 3.40
C GLY A 26 -4.31 2.12 2.68
N THR A 27 -4.33 0.82 2.46
CA THR A 27 -3.16 0.06 2.00
C THR A 27 -3.37 -0.45 0.59
N LEU A 28 -2.46 -0.10 -0.31
CA LEU A 28 -2.35 -0.67 -1.66
C LEU A 28 -1.40 -1.87 -1.63
N TRP A 29 -1.85 -2.99 -2.16
CA TRP A 29 -1.06 -4.19 -2.36
C TRP A 29 -0.47 -4.20 -3.76
N ASP A 30 0.80 -3.79 -3.90
CA ASP A 30 1.44 -3.61 -5.20
C ASP A 30 2.56 -4.62 -5.45
N LEU A 31 2.29 -5.58 -6.34
CA LEU A 31 3.28 -6.58 -6.76
C LEU A 31 4.32 -6.03 -7.75
N CYS A 32 4.13 -4.81 -8.24
CA CYS A 32 5.05 -4.18 -9.19
C CYS A 32 6.07 -3.27 -8.51
N SER A 33 5.83 -2.88 -7.25
CA SER A 33 6.77 -2.10 -6.46
C SER A 33 7.80 -2.99 -5.77
N THR A 34 9.03 -2.50 -5.66
CA THR A 34 10.11 -3.16 -4.91
C THR A 34 10.20 -2.70 -3.47
N ASP A 35 9.66 -1.52 -3.15
CA ASP A 35 9.79 -0.90 -1.85
C ASP A 35 8.45 -0.45 -1.27
N ASP A 36 8.41 -0.40 0.07
CA ASP A 36 7.23 -0.04 0.82
C ASP A 36 7.24 1.48 1.06
N TYR A 37 6.07 2.12 0.95
CA TYR A 37 5.90 3.57 1.10
C TYR A 37 4.79 3.91 2.08
N ILE A 38 4.96 5.02 2.80
CA ILE A 38 3.92 5.63 3.65
C ILE A 38 3.79 7.12 3.33
N THR A 39 2.58 7.68 3.39
CA THR A 39 2.41 9.12 3.22
C THR A 39 2.93 9.88 4.43
N PHE A 40 3.57 11.05 4.23
CA PHE A 40 4.00 11.91 5.35
C PHE A 40 2.83 12.29 6.25
N LYS A 41 1.63 12.52 5.68
CA LYS A 41 0.39 12.77 6.43
C LYS A 41 0.16 11.68 7.50
N LYS A 42 0.25 10.41 7.11
CA LYS A 42 0.02 9.27 8.02
C LYS A 42 1.20 9.01 8.96
N ALA A 43 2.43 9.19 8.50
CA ALA A 43 3.59 9.10 9.36
C ALA A 43 3.51 10.11 10.52
N ASN A 44 3.10 11.36 10.22
CA ASN A 44 2.89 12.40 11.22
C ASN A 44 1.69 12.09 12.16
N GLU A 45 0.56 11.61 11.64
CA GLU A 45 -0.59 11.17 12.44
C GLU A 45 -0.21 10.08 13.44
N LEU A 46 0.62 9.14 13.00
CA LEU A 46 1.14 8.05 13.83
C LEU A 46 2.31 8.48 14.73
N LYS A 47 2.77 9.73 14.62
CA LYS A 47 3.93 10.28 15.35
C LYS A 47 5.18 9.42 15.19
N LEU A 48 5.41 8.95 13.96
CA LEU A 48 6.59 8.14 13.65
C LEU A 48 7.83 9.03 13.59
N ASP A 49 8.89 8.55 14.22
CA ASP A 49 10.21 9.10 14.02
C ASP A 49 10.86 8.42 12.81
N GLY A 50 11.42 9.22 11.90
CA GLY A 50 12.00 8.76 10.65
C GLY A 50 13.42 9.28 10.46
N SER A 51 14.29 8.40 9.93
CA SER A 51 15.67 8.76 9.58
C SER A 51 15.71 9.39 8.19
N ASP A 52 16.45 10.49 8.04
CA ASP A 52 16.61 11.18 6.75
C ASP A 52 17.38 10.29 5.78
N VAL A 53 16.88 10.20 4.54
CA VAL A 53 17.48 9.42 3.45
C VAL A 53 17.27 10.11 2.12
N VAL A 54 18.18 9.87 1.18
CA VAL A 54 18.00 10.23 -0.23
C VAL A 54 17.55 8.99 -0.99
N LEU A 55 16.43 9.10 -1.67
CA LEU A 55 15.77 8.02 -2.38
C LEU A 55 15.74 8.32 -3.87
N THR A 56 16.22 7.40 -4.70
CA THR A 56 16.03 7.45 -6.15
C THR A 56 15.02 6.38 -6.56
N ILE A 57 13.91 6.83 -7.13
CA ILE A 57 12.82 5.97 -7.61
C ILE A 57 12.89 5.93 -9.13
N GLU A 58 12.86 4.74 -9.70
CA GLU A 58 12.68 4.55 -11.13
C GLU A 58 11.20 4.23 -11.42
N GLY A 59 10.58 5.09 -12.19
CA GLY A 59 9.19 4.94 -12.63
C GLY A 59 9.06 4.19 -13.95
N VAL A 60 7.83 4.13 -14.46
CA VAL A 60 7.53 3.56 -15.77
C VAL A 60 8.28 4.32 -16.85
N GLY A 61 8.91 3.59 -17.79
CA GLY A 61 9.69 4.19 -18.87
C GLY A 61 11.12 4.55 -18.50
N GLY A 62 11.61 4.12 -17.34
CA GLY A 62 12.98 4.36 -16.87
C GLY A 62 13.22 5.80 -16.39
N VAL A 63 12.16 6.54 -16.09
CA VAL A 63 12.27 7.88 -15.53
C VAL A 63 12.72 7.78 -14.08
N GLU A 64 13.87 8.38 -13.77
CA GLU A 64 14.40 8.44 -12.40
C GLU A 64 14.01 9.75 -11.73
N THR A 65 13.59 9.64 -10.47
CA THR A 65 13.32 10.78 -9.60
C THR A 65 14.08 10.60 -8.31
N THR A 66 14.93 11.58 -7.96
CA THR A 66 15.63 11.59 -6.68
C THR A 66 14.97 12.60 -5.75
N LEU A 67 14.72 12.18 -4.51
CA LEU A 67 14.09 13.02 -3.50
C LEU A 67 14.71 12.78 -2.12
N GLU A 68 14.75 13.82 -1.32
CA GLU A 68 15.04 13.74 0.10
C GLU A 68 13.76 13.30 0.83
N THR A 69 13.88 12.30 1.67
CA THR A 69 12.74 11.73 2.40
C THR A 69 13.16 11.15 3.74
N LYS A 70 12.27 10.43 4.38
CA LYS A 70 12.54 9.73 5.63
C LYS A 70 12.18 8.25 5.53
N LEU A 71 12.97 7.42 6.21
CA LEU A 71 12.69 6.00 6.40
C LEU A 71 12.00 5.79 7.74
N TYR A 72 10.77 5.28 7.73
CA TYR A 72 9.94 5.04 8.90
C TYR A 72 9.80 3.56 9.23
N ASN A 73 9.64 3.25 10.51
CA ASN A 73 9.24 1.94 11.00
C ASN A 73 7.74 1.96 11.34
N VAL A 74 6.93 1.37 10.49
CA VAL A 74 5.46 1.35 10.61
C VAL A 74 5.02 0.06 11.27
N LEU A 75 4.33 0.16 12.41
CA LEU A 75 3.73 -1.00 13.07
C LEU A 75 2.40 -1.33 12.41
N VAL A 76 2.21 -2.56 11.96
CA VAL A 76 0.96 -3.02 11.34
C VAL A 76 0.45 -4.29 12.00
N TYR A 77 -0.87 -4.36 12.26
CA TYR A 77 -1.52 -5.46 12.95
C TYR A 77 -2.23 -6.40 11.98
N MET A 78 -1.92 -7.68 12.09
CA MET A 78 -2.61 -8.73 11.32
C MET A 78 -4.01 -8.99 11.89
N LYS A 79 -4.97 -9.35 11.06
CA LYS A 79 -6.29 -9.82 11.53
C LYS A 79 -6.13 -11.02 12.45
N LYS A 80 -6.77 -10.97 13.61
CA LYS A 80 -6.70 -12.03 14.63
C LYS A 80 -7.25 -13.35 14.05
N ARG A 81 -6.46 -14.42 14.12
CA ARG A 81 -6.92 -15.78 13.80
C ARG A 81 -7.57 -16.47 15.01
N LYS A 82 -7.23 -16.08 16.25
CA LYS A 82 -7.78 -16.65 17.51
C LYS A 82 -7.95 -15.53 18.55
N LYS A 83 -8.91 -15.69 19.48
CA LYS A 83 -9.10 -14.78 20.62
C LYS A 83 -7.80 -14.68 21.44
N GLY A 84 -7.33 -13.45 21.69
CA GLY A 84 -6.31 -13.15 22.69
C GLY A 84 -4.92 -12.73 22.16
N GLN A 85 -4.52 -13.03 20.91
CA GLN A 85 -3.20 -12.65 20.41
C GLN A 85 -3.30 -11.68 19.22
N SER A 86 -2.93 -10.43 19.45
CA SER A 86 -2.66 -9.50 18.34
C SER A 86 -1.26 -9.79 17.79
N LYS A 87 -1.20 -10.30 16.57
CA LYS A 87 0.08 -10.44 15.86
C LYS A 87 0.34 -9.16 15.09
N PHE A 88 1.51 -8.60 15.27
CA PHE A 88 1.95 -7.41 14.53
C PHE A 88 3.27 -7.68 13.82
N THR A 89 3.62 -6.81 12.91
CA THR A 89 4.92 -6.75 12.26
C THR A 89 5.32 -5.29 12.07
N ILE A 90 6.61 -5.05 11.87
CA ILE A 90 7.15 -3.75 11.53
C ILE A 90 7.50 -3.75 10.05
N VAL A 91 7.04 -2.74 9.36
CA VAL A 91 7.32 -2.49 7.94
C VAL A 91 8.15 -1.23 7.84
N GLN A 92 9.32 -1.30 7.20
CA GLN A 92 10.12 -0.12 6.87
C GLN A 92 9.59 0.49 5.58
N CYS A 93 9.21 1.77 5.65
CA CYS A 93 8.58 2.49 4.56
C CYS A 93 9.27 3.81 4.32
N TYR A 94 9.50 4.15 3.05
CA TYR A 94 9.92 5.49 2.66
C TYR A 94 8.74 6.44 2.68
N GLY A 95 8.96 7.67 3.17
CA GLY A 95 7.95 8.72 3.19
C GLY A 95 7.72 9.31 1.80
N LEU A 96 6.46 9.53 1.43
CA LEU A 96 6.09 10.26 0.24
C LEU A 96 4.96 11.24 0.56
N GLU A 97 4.87 12.34 -0.18
CA GLU A 97 3.70 13.22 -0.09
C GLU A 97 2.43 12.50 -0.49
N LYS A 98 2.53 11.69 -1.54
CA LYS A 98 1.40 10.97 -2.12
C LYS A 98 1.88 9.68 -2.76
N ILE A 99 1.18 8.58 -2.48
CA ILE A 99 1.50 7.27 -3.05
C ILE A 99 0.73 7.05 -4.35
N ALA A 100 -0.55 7.37 -4.34
CA ALA A 100 -1.44 7.24 -5.49
C ALA A 100 -2.48 8.35 -5.45
N ASP A 101 -3.07 8.68 -6.61
CA ASP A 101 -4.33 9.40 -6.58
C ASP A 101 -5.37 8.53 -5.85
N ALA A 102 -6.35 9.16 -5.19
CA ALA A 102 -7.37 8.43 -4.48
C ALA A 102 -7.87 7.27 -5.33
N ALA A 103 -7.88 6.07 -4.77
CA ALA A 103 -8.50 4.95 -5.44
C ALA A 103 -9.98 5.31 -5.58
N THR A 104 -10.44 5.62 -6.80
CA THR A 104 -11.85 6.00 -7.01
C THR A 104 -12.72 4.93 -6.37
N PRO A 105 -13.52 5.26 -5.35
CA PRO A 105 -14.38 4.27 -4.74
C PRO A 105 -15.43 3.82 -5.77
N PRO A 106 -15.75 2.52 -5.84
CA PRO A 106 -16.91 2.09 -6.59
C PRO A 106 -18.15 2.63 -5.90
N ASP A 107 -19.19 2.93 -6.68
CA ASP A 107 -20.47 3.30 -6.12
C ASP A 107 -20.99 2.20 -5.18
N GLN A 108 -21.66 2.61 -4.10
CA GLN A 108 -22.06 1.68 -3.04
C GLN A 108 -23.01 0.58 -3.51
N ALA A 109 -23.87 0.84 -4.51
CA ALA A 109 -24.83 -0.13 -4.98
C ALA A 109 -24.12 -1.23 -5.77
N SER A 110 -23.28 -0.87 -6.74
CA SER A 110 -22.52 -1.84 -7.55
C SER A 110 -21.50 -2.61 -6.69
N TYR A 111 -20.90 -1.97 -5.68
CA TYR A 111 -19.99 -2.66 -4.75
C TYR A 111 -20.72 -3.66 -3.86
N ARG A 112 -21.94 -3.32 -3.41
CA ARG A 112 -22.80 -4.26 -2.65
C ARG A 112 -23.20 -5.45 -3.51
N GLU A 113 -23.53 -5.23 -4.78
CA GLU A 113 -23.84 -6.30 -5.71
C GLU A 113 -22.65 -7.24 -5.91
N LEU A 114 -21.45 -6.69 -6.10
CA LEU A 114 -20.21 -7.45 -6.15
C LEU A 114 -20.01 -8.29 -4.86
N CYS A 115 -20.19 -7.70 -3.69
CA CYS A 115 -20.09 -8.41 -2.42
C CYS A 115 -21.10 -9.57 -2.33
N ASN A 116 -22.36 -9.34 -2.74
CA ASN A 116 -23.41 -10.36 -2.76
C ASN A 116 -23.07 -11.52 -3.71
N LYS A 117 -22.54 -11.22 -4.90
CA LYS A 117 -22.06 -12.21 -5.87
C LYS A 117 -20.99 -13.13 -5.26
N PHE A 118 -20.12 -12.59 -4.41
CA PHE A 118 -19.10 -13.34 -3.69
C PHE A 118 -19.56 -13.89 -2.34
N LYS A 119 -20.84 -13.69 -1.95
CA LYS A 119 -21.41 -14.08 -0.65
C LYS A 119 -20.64 -13.51 0.54
N LEU A 120 -20.32 -12.22 0.47
CA LEU A 120 -19.62 -11.45 1.49
C LEU A 120 -20.49 -10.31 1.99
N ARG A 121 -20.24 -9.87 3.22
CA ARG A 121 -20.80 -8.63 3.75
C ARG A 121 -19.86 -7.48 3.42
N MET A 122 -20.40 -6.30 3.12
CA MET A 122 -19.59 -5.11 2.82
C MET A 122 -18.63 -4.76 3.97
N GLU A 123 -19.04 -4.99 5.21
CA GLU A 123 -18.23 -4.71 6.40
C GLU A 123 -16.96 -5.58 6.48
N ASP A 124 -16.95 -6.74 5.84
CA ASP A 124 -15.81 -7.65 5.83
C ASP A 124 -14.75 -7.25 4.81
N ILE A 125 -15.10 -6.38 3.86
CA ILE A 125 -14.26 -6.02 2.72
C ILE A 125 -14.29 -4.51 2.41
N VAL A 126 -14.18 -3.71 3.47
CA VAL A 126 -14.18 -2.23 3.35
C VAL A 126 -12.98 -1.77 2.52
N ARG A 127 -13.27 -0.94 1.52
CA ARG A 127 -12.26 -0.33 0.67
C ARG A 127 -11.83 1.03 1.23
N PRO A 128 -10.54 1.38 1.18
CA PRO A 128 -10.07 2.72 1.57
C PRO A 128 -10.36 3.76 0.49
N ASP A 129 -10.63 4.98 0.92
CA ASP A 129 -10.80 6.14 0.05
C ASP A 129 -9.44 6.78 -0.32
N GLU A 130 -8.49 6.77 0.62
CA GLU A 130 -7.13 7.26 0.43
C GLU A 130 -6.13 6.11 0.55
N ILE A 131 -5.03 6.19 -0.19
CA ILE A 131 -3.91 5.26 -0.07
C ILE A 131 -2.82 5.93 0.76
N ASP A 132 -2.65 5.42 1.98
CA ASP A 132 -1.68 5.89 2.95
C ASP A 132 -0.41 5.06 2.98
N LEU A 133 -0.53 3.76 2.63
CA LEU A 133 0.53 2.76 2.73
C LEU A 133 0.55 1.95 1.44
N LEU A 134 1.74 1.70 0.91
CA LEU A 134 1.96 0.75 -0.18
C LEU A 134 2.85 -0.37 0.34
N ILE A 135 2.38 -1.61 0.18
CA ILE A 135 3.15 -2.81 0.50
C ILE A 135 3.62 -3.45 -0.79
N SER A 136 4.93 -3.52 -0.92
CA SER A 136 5.63 -4.00 -2.12
C SER A 136 5.74 -5.53 -2.21
N MET A 137 6.16 -6.02 -3.37
CA MET A 137 6.49 -7.42 -3.61
C MET A 137 7.55 -7.97 -2.66
N ARG A 138 8.43 -7.15 -2.10
CA ARG A 138 9.42 -7.54 -1.08
C ARG A 138 8.76 -8.26 0.10
N ARG A 139 7.49 -7.94 0.38
CA ARG A 139 6.69 -8.53 1.46
C ARG A 139 5.69 -9.57 0.94
N ASN A 140 6.09 -10.42 0.01
CA ASN A 140 5.23 -11.40 -0.66
C ASN A 140 4.35 -12.23 0.31
N THR A 141 4.84 -12.54 1.52
CA THR A 141 4.06 -13.28 2.52
C THR A 141 2.90 -12.47 3.12
N PHE A 142 2.90 -11.15 2.96
CA PHE A 142 1.84 -10.25 3.43
C PHE A 142 0.76 -10.06 2.37
N HIS A 143 1.12 -10.23 1.10
CA HIS A 143 0.17 -10.03 0.01
C HIS A 143 -1.01 -10.99 0.09
N PRO A 144 -2.22 -10.47 -0.18
CA PRO A 144 -3.40 -11.30 -0.30
C PRO A 144 -3.26 -12.30 -1.46
N LYS A 145 -3.63 -13.55 -1.23
CA LYS A 145 -3.62 -14.62 -2.24
C LYS A 145 -5.01 -14.87 -2.80
N PRO A 146 -5.15 -15.25 -4.07
CA PRO A 146 -6.44 -15.51 -4.67
C PRO A 146 -7.12 -16.70 -3.97
N VAL A 147 -8.40 -16.54 -3.65
CA VAL A 147 -9.21 -17.60 -3.01
C VAL A 147 -10.44 -17.94 -3.82
N ARG A 148 -10.94 -16.99 -4.65
CA ARG A 148 -12.10 -17.21 -5.50
C ARG A 148 -12.11 -16.23 -6.66
N THR A 149 -12.34 -16.71 -7.88
CA THR A 149 -12.48 -15.89 -9.08
C THR A 149 -13.86 -16.10 -9.69
N MET A 150 -14.47 -15.02 -10.15
CA MET A 150 -15.74 -15.01 -10.90
C MET A 150 -15.63 -13.98 -12.01
N GLY A 151 -15.68 -14.44 -13.27
CA GLY A 151 -15.34 -13.60 -14.41
C GLY A 151 -13.89 -13.09 -14.30
N ASN A 152 -13.70 -11.80 -14.46
CA ASN A 152 -12.38 -11.14 -14.32
C ASN A 152 -12.17 -10.52 -12.93
N MET A 153 -13.08 -10.75 -11.96
CA MET A 153 -12.94 -10.30 -10.59
C MET A 153 -12.46 -11.43 -9.69
N THR A 154 -11.48 -11.15 -8.87
CA THR A 154 -10.92 -12.12 -7.93
C THR A 154 -10.99 -11.58 -6.50
N LEU A 155 -11.46 -12.43 -5.60
CA LEU A 155 -11.34 -12.25 -4.16
C LEU A 155 -10.00 -12.79 -3.70
N TYR A 156 -9.26 -11.97 -2.99
CA TYR A 156 -7.99 -12.32 -2.36
C TYR A 156 -8.12 -12.31 -0.85
N LYS A 157 -7.34 -13.14 -0.16
CA LYS A 157 -7.28 -13.21 1.31
C LYS A 157 -5.85 -13.28 1.79
N GLY A 158 -5.53 -12.46 2.78
CA GLY A 158 -4.20 -12.39 3.39
C GLY A 158 -4.23 -12.24 4.91
N PRO A 159 -3.06 -12.06 5.51
CA PRO A 159 -2.94 -11.86 6.95
C PRO A 159 -3.69 -10.63 7.48
N PHE A 160 -3.91 -9.64 6.62
CA PHE A 160 -4.58 -8.37 6.97
C PHE A 160 -6.06 -8.34 6.59
N GLY A 161 -6.59 -9.36 5.94
CA GLY A 161 -8.01 -9.45 5.58
C GLY A 161 -8.25 -9.91 4.16
N GLN A 162 -9.37 -9.44 3.62
CA GLN A 162 -9.82 -9.76 2.27
C GLN A 162 -9.84 -8.50 1.42
N VAL A 163 -9.63 -8.66 0.12
CA VAL A 163 -9.62 -7.58 -0.86
C VAL A 163 -10.06 -8.11 -2.21
N PHE A 164 -10.75 -7.29 -3.00
CA PHE A 164 -11.01 -7.56 -4.39
C PHE A 164 -9.92 -6.97 -5.29
N GLY A 165 -9.70 -7.60 -6.44
CA GLY A 165 -8.90 -7.07 -7.54
C GLY A 165 -9.39 -7.62 -8.86
N GLY A 166 -9.28 -6.82 -9.91
CA GLY A 166 -9.72 -7.18 -11.26
C GLY A 166 -10.77 -6.24 -11.84
N THR A 167 -11.57 -6.73 -12.74
CA THR A 167 -12.57 -5.95 -13.47
C THR A 167 -13.95 -6.64 -13.41
N GLU A 168 -15.01 -5.84 -13.25
CA GLU A 168 -16.39 -6.31 -13.30
C GLU A 168 -17.18 -5.33 -14.20
N PRO A 169 -17.81 -5.79 -15.28
CA PRO A 169 -18.51 -4.91 -16.23
C PRO A 169 -19.65 -4.08 -15.60
N GLY A 170 -20.29 -4.58 -14.54
CA GLY A 170 -21.34 -3.87 -13.81
C GLY A 170 -20.82 -2.97 -12.69
N LEU A 171 -19.49 -2.88 -12.48
CA LEU A 171 -18.93 -2.06 -11.42
C LEU A 171 -18.81 -0.61 -11.88
N VAL A 172 -19.66 0.23 -11.33
CA VAL A 172 -19.65 1.68 -11.56
C VAL A 172 -18.72 2.33 -10.52
N PHE A 173 -17.87 3.25 -10.97
CA PHE A 173 -17.03 4.05 -10.09
C PHE A 173 -17.61 5.46 -10.02
N GLU A 174 -17.58 6.05 -8.83
CA GLU A 174 -17.98 7.44 -8.67
C GLU A 174 -17.09 8.33 -9.56
N PRO A 175 -17.68 9.25 -10.33
CA PRO A 175 -16.89 10.11 -11.19
C PRO A 175 -15.99 11.01 -10.34
N TYR A 176 -14.70 10.92 -10.57
CA TYR A 176 -13.73 11.81 -9.92
C TYR A 176 -13.69 13.13 -10.68
N VAL A 177 -14.07 14.20 -10.02
CA VAL A 177 -14.02 15.56 -10.59
C VAL A 177 -12.76 16.24 -10.11
N LEU A 178 -11.75 16.34 -10.97
CA LEU A 178 -10.56 17.17 -10.76
C LEU A 178 -10.72 18.46 -11.57
N ASN A 179 -10.88 19.60 -10.88
CA ASN A 179 -11.00 20.92 -11.51
C ASN A 179 -12.09 21.03 -12.60
N GLY A 180 -13.23 20.38 -12.41
CA GLY A 180 -14.35 20.47 -13.36
C GLY A 180 -14.21 19.62 -14.63
N VAL A 181 -13.19 18.79 -14.75
CA VAL A 181 -13.00 17.89 -15.89
C VAL A 181 -13.09 16.43 -15.42
N MET A 182 -14.02 15.65 -15.98
CA MET A 182 -14.08 14.21 -15.77
C MET A 182 -12.86 13.54 -16.40
N GLN A 183 -12.02 12.90 -15.60
CA GLN A 183 -10.90 12.10 -16.09
C GLN A 183 -11.01 10.66 -15.57
N ALA A 184 -11.08 9.71 -16.51
CA ALA A 184 -10.76 8.31 -16.22
C ALA A 184 -9.24 8.16 -16.24
N ARG A 185 -8.63 7.82 -15.10
CA ARG A 185 -7.18 7.54 -15.03
C ARG A 185 -6.93 6.06 -14.81
N GLN A 186 -6.21 5.47 -15.75
CA GLN A 186 -5.46 4.23 -15.51
C GLN A 186 -4.18 4.58 -14.77
N GLN A 187 -4.00 4.04 -13.56
CA GLN A 187 -2.73 4.16 -12.84
C GLN A 187 -2.02 2.82 -12.82
N THR A 188 -0.91 2.74 -13.52
CA THR A 188 0.05 1.65 -13.39
C THR A 188 1.25 2.19 -12.64
N PHE A 189 1.47 1.72 -11.40
CA PHE A 189 2.66 2.05 -10.65
C PHE A 189 3.70 0.94 -10.84
N ARG A 190 4.85 1.29 -11.40
CA ARG A 190 6.09 0.54 -11.27
C ARG A 190 7.11 1.49 -10.71
N ALA A 191 7.50 1.29 -9.46
CA ALA A 191 8.58 2.01 -8.85
C ALA A 191 9.57 1.03 -8.23
N SER A 192 10.85 1.19 -8.53
CA SER A 192 11.94 0.47 -7.89
C SER A 192 12.95 1.45 -7.33
N VAL A 193 13.46 1.18 -6.13
CA VAL A 193 14.55 1.97 -5.54
C VAL A 193 15.86 1.50 -6.15
N LYS A 194 16.57 2.39 -6.86
CA LYS A 194 17.91 2.11 -7.40
C LYS A 194 19.02 2.36 -6.38
N SER A 195 18.87 3.38 -5.55
CA SER A 195 19.87 3.70 -4.54
C SER A 195 19.26 4.38 -3.33
N VAL A 196 19.85 4.12 -2.17
CA VAL A 196 19.54 4.80 -0.91
C VAL A 196 20.85 5.25 -0.32
N THR A 197 21.03 6.55 -0.11
CA THR A 197 22.16 7.11 0.60
C THR A 197 21.68 7.64 1.94
N SER A 198 22.20 7.10 3.05
CA SER A 198 21.95 7.65 4.37
C SER A 198 22.75 8.95 4.51
N VAL A 199 22.10 10.02 4.90
CA VAL A 199 22.80 11.22 5.34
C VAL A 199 23.27 10.94 6.75
N SER A 200 24.58 10.68 6.93
CA SER A 200 25.18 10.54 8.25
C SER A 200 25.15 11.92 8.91
N GLN A 201 24.28 12.14 9.88
CA GLN A 201 24.57 13.07 10.93
C GLN A 201 25.64 12.41 11.81
N ASP A 202 26.77 13.06 11.99
CA ASP A 202 27.82 12.65 12.92
C ASP A 202 27.23 12.59 14.35
N TYR A 203 26.69 11.45 14.71
CA TYR A 203 26.39 11.11 16.09
C TYR A 203 27.58 10.35 16.66
N ASP A 204 28.18 10.96 17.67
CA ASP A 204 29.26 10.40 18.47
C ASP A 204 28.88 8.99 18.97
N GLY A 205 29.71 8.00 18.62
CA GLY A 205 29.44 6.55 18.65
C GLY A 205 29.29 5.91 20.05
N LYS A 206 28.75 6.58 21.04
CA LYS A 206 28.62 6.03 22.42
C LYS A 206 27.21 5.64 22.87
N GLU A 207 26.15 6.04 22.18
CA GLU A 207 24.76 5.70 22.59
C GLU A 207 24.07 4.57 21.83
N LEU A 208 24.68 4.02 20.79
CA LEU A 208 24.03 3.00 19.96
C LEU A 208 24.05 1.57 20.52
N LEU A 209 24.75 1.33 21.62
CA LEU A 209 24.94 -0.01 22.20
C LEU A 209 23.83 -0.48 23.15
N HIS A 210 22.90 0.39 23.53
CA HIS A 210 21.85 0.03 24.50
C HIS A 210 20.51 -0.43 23.89
N LEU A 211 20.30 -0.27 22.59
CA LEU A 211 19.04 -0.63 21.92
C LEU A 211 19.09 -1.92 21.07
N ILE A 212 20.26 -2.54 20.91
CA ILE A 212 20.42 -3.80 20.19
C ILE A 212 20.71 -4.95 21.17
N GLY A 213 19.79 -5.14 22.10
CA GLY A 213 19.68 -6.34 22.90
C GLY A 213 19.00 -7.46 22.11
N ARG A 214 19.78 -8.39 21.54
CA ARG A 214 19.37 -9.72 21.05
C ARG A 214 18.50 -9.80 19.79
N ARG A 215 19.13 -9.76 18.63
CA ARG A 215 19.04 -10.83 17.59
C ARG A 215 20.02 -10.54 16.47
N LYS A 216 21.01 -11.41 16.34
CA LYS A 216 21.95 -11.42 15.22
C LYS A 216 21.20 -11.74 13.93
N CYS A 217 21.20 -10.83 12.99
CA CYS A 217 21.13 -11.11 11.57
C CYS A 217 21.94 -10.01 10.87
N VAL A 218 23.21 -10.29 10.64
CA VAL A 218 24.09 -9.43 9.85
C VAL A 218 23.84 -9.77 8.40
N GLN A 219 23.10 -8.95 7.67
CA GLN A 219 23.14 -8.96 6.23
C GLN A 219 24.26 -8.03 5.75
N LYS A 220 25.30 -8.63 5.23
CA LYS A 220 26.45 -7.97 4.63
C LYS A 220 26.00 -7.33 3.31
N VAL A 221 25.81 -6.01 3.31
CA VAL A 221 25.65 -5.25 2.07
C VAL A 221 27.05 -5.06 1.49
N ILE A 222 27.32 -5.68 0.36
CA ILE A 222 28.53 -5.44 -0.42
C ILE A 222 28.27 -4.22 -1.28
N LEU A 223 28.89 -3.12 -0.92
CA LEU A 223 29.01 -1.96 -1.80
C LEU A 223 30.02 -2.30 -2.91
N ARG A 224 29.61 -2.17 -4.14
CA ARG A 224 30.48 -1.98 -5.31
C ARG A 224 30.20 -0.63 -5.93
#